data_1672154da925ca69cfa67555169013f4
#
_entry.id   1672154da925ca69cfa67555169013f4
#
_cell.length_a   1.000
_cell.length_b   1.000
_cell.length_c   1.000
_cell.angle_alpha   90.00
_cell.angle_beta   90.00
_cell.angle_gamma   90.00
#
_symmetry.space_group_name_H-M   'P 1'
#
loop_
_entity.id
_entity.type
_entity.pdbx_description
1 polymer ?
#
loop_
_entity_poly.entity_id
_entity_poly.type
_entity_poly.pdbx_seq_one_letter_code
_entity_poly.pdbx_strand_id
1 'polypeptide(L)'
;MKKLLYGAAYYDEYMPYDRLQQDVAMMKKAGINTVRIAESTWSTCEPQEGVFDFSHVERVMDAMEEAGINVIIGTPTYAIPTWMVKSHPDVMAETVKGRGIYGARQIMDITHPVYRFYAERVIRKLMECTAHRKCVIGFQVDNETKYYGTAGKNVQEKFVKYLHRKFNNDLDAMNHEFGLDYWSNRINAWEDFPDVRGTINGSLGAEFEKFQRTLVDEFLSWQADIVNEYRREDQFITHN
;
A
#
# COMPACT_ATOMS: atom_id res chain seq x y z
N MET A 1 -13.94 14.93 27.46
CA MET A 1 -13.03 15.51 26.43
C MET A 1 -12.24 14.39 25.78
N LYS A 2 -12.24 14.27 24.45
CA LYS A 2 -11.33 13.33 23.77
C LYS A 2 -9.89 13.77 24.07
N LYS A 3 -9.06 12.86 24.57
CA LYS A 3 -7.66 13.15 24.88
C LYS A 3 -6.91 13.44 23.56
N LEU A 4 -6.10 14.50 23.54
CA LEU A 4 -5.24 14.79 22.38
C LEU A 4 -4.23 13.65 22.19
N LEU A 5 -4.12 13.11 20.97
CA LEU A 5 -3.07 12.18 20.62
C LEU A 5 -1.81 12.98 20.26
N TYR A 6 -0.75 12.73 21.00
CA TYR A 6 0.57 13.33 20.78
C TYR A 6 1.59 12.20 20.64
N GLY A 7 2.17 12.05 19.46
CA GLY A 7 2.95 10.86 19.16
C GLY A 7 3.89 10.98 18.00
N ALA A 8 4.54 9.86 17.68
CA ALA A 8 5.48 9.71 16.57
C ALA A 8 5.41 8.31 15.98
N ALA A 9 5.95 8.14 14.76
CA ALA A 9 6.33 6.83 14.25
C ALA A 9 7.51 6.31 15.08
N TYR A 10 7.48 5.04 15.44
CA TYR A 10 8.51 4.39 16.23
C TYR A 10 8.97 3.11 15.53
N TYR A 11 10.28 3.04 15.29
CA TYR A 11 10.92 1.98 14.54
C TYR A 11 11.98 1.31 15.42
N ASP A 12 11.54 0.45 16.33
CA ASP A 12 12.42 -0.33 17.21
C ASP A 12 13.42 -1.17 16.40
N GLU A 13 12.96 -1.71 15.29
CA GLU A 13 13.75 -2.52 14.35
C GLU A 13 14.85 -1.74 13.60
N TYR A 14 14.81 -0.42 13.62
CA TYR A 14 15.82 0.42 12.96
C TYR A 14 17.09 0.57 13.80
N MET A 15 17.00 0.34 15.10
CA MET A 15 18.13 0.53 16.01
C MET A 15 19.05 -0.69 16.01
N PRO A 16 20.40 -0.48 15.99
CA PRO A 16 21.37 -1.57 15.97
C PRO A 16 21.53 -2.27 17.35
N TYR A 17 20.88 -1.78 18.37
CA TYR A 17 20.91 -2.30 19.74
C TYR A 17 19.56 -2.08 20.43
N ASP A 18 19.27 -2.93 21.41
CA ASP A 18 18.04 -2.83 22.18
C ASP A 18 18.05 -1.57 23.06
N ARG A 19 17.09 -0.69 22.84
CA ARG A 19 16.86 0.53 23.62
C ARG A 19 15.39 0.77 23.94
N LEU A 20 14.52 -0.21 23.70
CA LEU A 20 13.08 -0.06 23.85
C LEU A 20 12.69 0.55 25.20
N GLN A 21 13.23 0.04 26.32
CA GLN A 21 12.91 0.54 27.65
C GLN A 21 13.40 2.00 27.85
N GLN A 22 14.54 2.35 27.30
CA GLN A 22 15.05 3.73 27.34
C GLN A 22 14.15 4.67 26.52
N ASP A 23 13.74 4.25 25.34
CA ASP A 23 12.87 5.03 24.46
C ASP A 23 11.49 5.24 25.08
N VAL A 24 10.90 4.20 25.67
CA VAL A 24 9.63 4.29 26.42
C VAL A 24 9.74 5.31 27.57
N ALA A 25 10.83 5.27 28.34
CA ALA A 25 11.06 6.24 29.43
C ALA A 25 11.18 7.69 28.89
N MET A 26 11.87 7.88 27.76
CA MET A 26 11.98 9.19 27.09
C MET A 26 10.63 9.66 26.55
N MET A 27 9.83 8.79 25.93
CA MET A 27 8.49 9.10 25.45
C MET A 27 7.58 9.57 26.58
N LYS A 28 7.58 8.85 27.71
CA LYS A 28 6.81 9.25 28.89
C LYS A 28 7.23 10.62 29.41
N LYS A 29 8.54 10.88 29.50
CA LYS A 29 9.08 12.18 29.93
C LYS A 29 8.68 13.31 28.99
N ALA A 30 8.60 13.04 27.69
CA ALA A 30 8.21 14.01 26.65
C ALA A 30 6.66 14.19 26.55
N GLY A 31 5.88 13.40 27.29
CA GLY A 31 4.42 13.44 27.23
C GLY A 31 3.82 12.74 25.99
N ILE A 32 4.61 11.96 25.26
CA ILE A 32 4.14 11.14 24.15
C ILE A 32 3.15 10.08 24.71
N ASN A 33 2.00 10.00 24.10
CA ASN A 33 0.93 9.09 24.51
C ASN A 33 0.46 8.14 23.39
N THR A 34 1.08 8.21 22.22
CA THR A 34 0.72 7.40 21.05
C THR A 34 1.95 7.16 20.18
N VAL A 35 2.12 5.93 19.69
CA VAL A 35 3.13 5.58 18.70
C VAL A 35 2.50 4.85 17.53
N ARG A 36 3.08 4.98 16.34
CA ARG A 36 2.77 4.15 15.17
C ARG A 36 3.93 3.20 14.92
N ILE A 37 3.62 1.92 14.72
CA ILE A 37 4.61 0.85 14.52
C ILE A 37 4.19 -0.08 13.37
N ALA A 38 5.07 -0.95 12.96
CA ALA A 38 4.92 -2.11 12.07
C ALA A 38 4.83 -1.82 10.57
N GLU A 39 4.56 -0.62 10.10
CA GLU A 39 4.31 -0.35 8.67
C GLU A 39 5.49 -0.69 7.73
N SER A 40 6.71 -0.85 8.24
CA SER A 40 7.91 -1.16 7.45
C SER A 40 8.47 -2.57 7.67
N THR A 41 7.74 -3.45 8.34
CA THR A 41 8.32 -4.67 8.92
C THR A 41 7.90 -5.98 8.21
N TRP A 42 7.43 -5.95 6.96
CA TRP A 42 6.98 -7.18 6.29
C TRP A 42 8.03 -8.29 6.30
N SER A 43 9.28 -7.98 5.95
CA SER A 43 10.37 -8.98 5.97
C SER A 43 10.66 -9.56 7.36
N THR A 44 10.36 -8.81 8.42
CA THR A 44 10.49 -9.28 9.81
C THR A 44 9.27 -10.11 10.21
N CYS A 45 8.06 -9.63 9.86
CA CYS A 45 6.81 -10.33 10.13
C CYS A 45 6.66 -11.64 9.33
N GLU A 46 7.26 -11.71 8.14
CA GLU A 46 7.25 -12.88 7.27
C GLU A 46 8.63 -13.09 6.66
N PRO A 47 9.59 -13.62 7.44
CA PRO A 47 10.99 -13.79 7.00
C PRO A 47 11.16 -14.78 5.84
N GLN A 48 10.25 -15.74 5.71
CA GLN A 48 10.12 -16.66 4.60
C GLN A 48 8.65 -16.77 4.21
N GLU A 49 8.40 -17.12 2.96
CA GLU A 49 7.04 -17.28 2.48
C GLU A 49 6.20 -18.20 3.36
N GLY A 50 5.13 -17.67 3.95
CA GLY A 50 4.20 -18.41 4.81
C GLY A 50 4.70 -18.66 6.25
N VAL A 51 5.91 -18.22 6.60
CA VAL A 51 6.45 -18.32 7.97
C VAL A 51 6.31 -16.95 8.63
N PHE A 52 5.46 -16.87 9.66
CA PHE A 52 5.16 -15.62 10.33
C PHE A 52 5.80 -15.52 11.71
N ASP A 53 6.40 -14.36 12.00
CA ASP A 53 6.97 -14.01 13.30
C ASP A 53 6.61 -12.56 13.65
N PHE A 54 5.71 -12.39 14.62
CA PHE A 54 5.29 -11.08 15.11
C PHE A 54 5.91 -10.72 16.45
N SER A 55 6.89 -11.48 16.94
CA SER A 55 7.51 -11.30 18.25
C SER A 55 8.02 -9.89 18.51
N HIS A 56 8.56 -9.22 17.47
CA HIS A 56 9.01 -7.83 17.59
C HIS A 56 7.86 -6.83 17.76
N VAL A 57 6.74 -7.06 17.08
CA VAL A 57 5.53 -6.22 17.22
C VAL A 57 4.91 -6.43 18.59
N GLU A 58 4.80 -7.68 19.04
CA GLU A 58 4.26 -8.03 20.36
C GLU A 58 5.12 -7.42 21.47
N ARG A 59 6.44 -7.55 21.39
CA ARG A 59 7.38 -6.97 22.36
C ARG A 59 7.20 -5.44 22.51
N VAL A 60 7.05 -4.74 21.40
CA VAL A 60 6.81 -3.28 21.44
C VAL A 60 5.44 -2.97 22.00
N MET A 61 4.40 -3.70 21.60
CA MET A 61 3.04 -3.50 22.15
C MET A 61 3.01 -3.74 23.67
N ASP A 62 3.68 -4.77 24.16
CA ASP A 62 3.75 -5.07 25.61
C ASP A 62 4.36 -3.89 26.39
N ALA A 63 5.49 -3.36 25.90
CA ALA A 63 6.16 -2.23 26.54
C ALA A 63 5.31 -0.94 26.50
N MET A 64 4.60 -0.70 25.39
CA MET A 64 3.71 0.46 25.27
C MET A 64 2.47 0.32 26.13
N GLU A 65 1.88 -0.88 26.21
CA GLU A 65 0.71 -1.15 27.07
C GLU A 65 1.05 -0.96 28.55
N GLU A 66 2.19 -1.49 29.02
CA GLU A 66 2.69 -1.28 30.37
C GLU A 66 2.94 0.22 30.68
N ALA A 67 3.44 0.95 29.69
CA ALA A 67 3.70 2.38 29.83
C ALA A 67 2.44 3.26 29.72
N GLY A 68 1.29 2.71 29.34
CA GLY A 68 0.06 3.46 29.07
C GLY A 68 0.12 4.31 27.81
N ILE A 69 0.94 3.91 26.82
CA ILE A 69 1.08 4.54 25.51
C ILE A 69 0.21 3.79 24.50
N ASN A 70 -0.60 4.52 23.75
CA ASN A 70 -1.44 3.95 22.70
C ASN A 70 -0.60 3.56 21.48
N VAL A 71 -1.08 2.56 20.74
CA VAL A 71 -0.42 2.06 19.53
C VAL A 71 -1.35 2.20 18.33
N ILE A 72 -0.81 2.67 17.22
CA ILE A 72 -1.40 2.58 15.88
C ILE A 72 -0.57 1.56 15.11
N ILE A 73 -1.23 0.53 14.58
CA ILE A 73 -0.57 -0.51 13.78
C ILE A 73 -0.63 -0.11 12.31
N GLY A 74 0.52 -0.03 11.65
CA GLY A 74 0.60 0.16 10.21
C GLY A 74 0.64 -1.17 9.46
N THR A 75 -0.11 -1.30 8.35
CA THR A 75 0.03 -2.46 7.46
C THR A 75 1.37 -2.38 6.72
N PRO A 76 2.15 -3.49 6.66
CA PRO A 76 3.56 -3.41 6.23
C PRO A 76 3.72 -3.49 4.70
N THR A 77 2.77 -3.01 3.94
CA THR A 77 2.60 -3.31 2.51
C THR A 77 3.46 -2.48 1.57
N TYR A 78 4.00 -1.35 2.02
CA TYR A 78 4.78 -0.45 1.15
C TYR A 78 6.24 -0.88 0.91
N ALA A 79 6.74 -1.90 1.61
CA ALA A 79 8.08 -2.45 1.45
C ALA A 79 8.00 -3.98 1.44
N ILE A 80 8.24 -4.57 0.27
CA ILE A 80 8.08 -6.01 0.04
C ILE A 80 9.32 -6.81 0.45
N PRO A 81 9.16 -8.07 0.92
CA PRO A 81 10.29 -8.92 1.30
C PRO A 81 11.07 -9.45 0.10
N THR A 82 12.35 -9.78 0.32
CA THR A 82 13.27 -10.29 -0.71
C THR A 82 12.81 -11.59 -1.33
N TRP A 83 12.20 -12.50 -0.56
CA TRP A 83 11.69 -13.76 -1.06
C TRP A 83 10.63 -13.58 -2.13
N MET A 84 9.76 -12.55 -1.98
CA MET A 84 8.71 -12.25 -2.95
C MET A 84 9.30 -11.79 -4.28
N VAL A 85 10.26 -10.87 -4.26
CA VAL A 85 10.91 -10.38 -5.49
C VAL A 85 11.69 -11.48 -6.19
N LYS A 86 12.31 -12.38 -5.43
CA LYS A 86 13.04 -13.52 -5.99
C LYS A 86 12.11 -14.50 -6.70
N SER A 87 10.97 -14.81 -6.10
CA SER A 87 10.01 -15.79 -6.63
C SER A 87 9.07 -15.17 -7.70
N HIS A 88 8.77 -13.89 -7.58
CA HIS A 88 7.82 -13.15 -8.42
C HIS A 88 8.39 -11.79 -8.82
N PRO A 89 9.42 -11.72 -9.67
CA PRO A 89 10.07 -10.45 -10.04
C PRO A 89 9.15 -9.50 -10.81
N ASP A 90 8.04 -9.99 -11.32
CA ASP A 90 7.01 -9.22 -12.02
C ASP A 90 6.07 -8.42 -11.08
N VAL A 91 6.17 -8.64 -9.75
CA VAL A 91 5.48 -7.76 -8.78
C VAL A 91 6.07 -6.34 -8.75
N MET A 92 7.30 -6.17 -9.26
CA MET A 92 7.94 -4.86 -9.35
C MET A 92 7.24 -3.97 -10.36
N ALA A 93 7.03 -2.70 -10.00
CA ALA A 93 6.39 -1.72 -10.87
C ALA A 93 7.13 -1.60 -12.20
N GLU A 94 6.41 -1.73 -13.30
CA GLU A 94 6.92 -1.45 -14.64
C GLU A 94 6.48 -0.05 -15.07
N THR A 95 7.44 0.82 -15.32
CA THR A 95 7.23 2.24 -15.64
C THR A 95 7.73 2.57 -17.03
N VAL A 96 7.55 3.81 -17.47
CA VAL A 96 8.15 4.32 -18.73
C VAL A 96 9.69 4.24 -18.73
N LYS A 97 10.33 4.14 -17.56
CA LYS A 97 11.78 4.02 -17.39
C LYS A 97 12.25 2.57 -17.27
N GLY A 98 11.34 1.62 -17.37
CA GLY A 98 11.59 0.20 -17.15
C GLY A 98 11.07 -0.31 -15.80
N ARG A 99 11.45 -1.55 -15.48
CA ARG A 99 11.03 -2.22 -14.24
C ARG A 99 11.81 -1.68 -13.05
N GLY A 100 11.11 -1.48 -11.92
CA GLY A 100 11.70 -1.09 -10.65
C GLY A 100 12.72 -2.12 -10.14
N ILE A 101 13.76 -1.63 -9.45
CA ILE A 101 14.82 -2.45 -8.86
C ILE A 101 14.54 -2.58 -7.37
N TYR A 102 14.65 -3.80 -6.84
CA TYR A 102 14.49 -4.06 -5.41
C TYR A 102 15.52 -3.26 -4.57
N GLY A 103 15.11 -2.85 -3.37
CA GLY A 103 15.94 -2.13 -2.41
C GLY A 103 15.50 -0.68 -2.17
N ALA A 104 14.74 -0.09 -3.09
CA ALA A 104 13.98 1.13 -2.81
C ALA A 104 12.60 0.77 -2.26
N ARG A 105 12.04 1.62 -1.42
CA ARG A 105 10.67 1.44 -0.94
C ARG A 105 9.66 1.78 -2.04
N GLN A 106 8.46 1.18 -1.98
CA GLN A 106 7.31 1.57 -2.80
C GLN A 106 7.55 1.45 -4.32
N ILE A 107 8.05 0.31 -4.75
CA ILE A 107 8.35 0.04 -6.16
C ILE A 107 7.61 -1.19 -6.71
N MET A 108 6.55 -1.59 -6.04
CA MET A 108 5.69 -2.68 -6.48
C MET A 108 4.51 -2.18 -7.32
N ASP A 109 3.99 -3.04 -8.17
CA ASP A 109 2.70 -2.83 -8.82
C ASP A 109 1.57 -3.14 -7.83
N ILE A 110 0.93 -2.10 -7.30
CA ILE A 110 -0.19 -2.23 -6.35
C ILE A 110 -1.43 -2.92 -6.95
N THR A 111 -1.45 -3.16 -8.26
CA THR A 111 -2.52 -3.90 -8.96
C THR A 111 -2.17 -5.35 -9.22
N HIS A 112 -0.91 -5.75 -8.97
CA HIS A 112 -0.43 -7.09 -9.29
C HIS A 112 -1.13 -8.16 -8.44
N PRO A 113 -1.74 -9.19 -9.03
CA PRO A 113 -2.54 -10.15 -8.27
C PRO A 113 -1.74 -10.95 -7.23
N VAL A 114 -0.50 -11.32 -7.54
CA VAL A 114 0.37 -12.03 -6.60
C VAL A 114 0.77 -11.12 -5.43
N TYR A 115 1.13 -9.87 -5.70
CA TYR A 115 1.39 -8.90 -4.64
C TYR A 115 0.16 -8.72 -3.74
N ARG A 116 -1.02 -8.53 -4.32
CA ARG A 116 -2.28 -8.39 -3.58
C ARG A 116 -2.58 -9.62 -2.71
N PHE A 117 -2.37 -10.81 -3.25
CA PHE A 117 -2.55 -12.06 -2.49
C PHE A 117 -1.67 -12.12 -1.23
N TYR A 118 -0.38 -11.84 -1.38
CA TYR A 118 0.54 -11.85 -0.24
C TYR A 118 0.33 -10.68 0.72
N ALA A 119 -0.01 -9.50 0.21
CA ALA A 119 -0.33 -8.33 1.03
C ALA A 119 -1.57 -8.58 1.90
N GLU A 120 -2.63 -9.15 1.33
CA GLU A 120 -3.80 -9.55 2.10
C GLU A 120 -3.44 -10.55 3.20
N ARG A 121 -2.64 -11.56 2.87
CA ARG A 121 -2.22 -12.59 3.81
C ARG A 121 -1.48 -12.00 5.02
N VAL A 122 -0.48 -11.14 4.79
CA VAL A 122 0.28 -10.53 5.89
C VAL A 122 -0.58 -9.57 6.70
N ILE A 123 -1.47 -8.79 6.07
CA ILE A 123 -2.41 -7.91 6.78
C ILE A 123 -3.29 -8.75 7.71
N ARG A 124 -3.93 -9.81 7.22
CA ARG A 124 -4.79 -10.68 8.03
C ARG A 124 -4.05 -11.28 9.22
N LYS A 125 -2.83 -11.78 9.01
CA LYS A 125 -2.00 -12.32 10.09
C LYS A 125 -1.60 -11.27 11.13
N LEU A 126 -1.27 -10.06 10.69
CA LEU A 126 -0.99 -8.95 11.60
C LEU A 126 -2.24 -8.54 12.40
N MET A 127 -3.42 -8.51 11.77
CA MET A 127 -4.68 -8.19 12.45
C MET A 127 -5.04 -9.26 13.49
N GLU A 128 -4.87 -10.55 13.18
CA GLU A 128 -5.07 -11.66 14.13
C GLU A 128 -4.24 -11.46 15.41
N CYS A 129 -3.00 -10.98 15.26
CA CYS A 129 -2.07 -10.73 16.37
C CYS A 129 -2.41 -9.45 17.16
N THR A 130 -2.87 -8.39 16.50
CA THR A 130 -2.84 -7.03 17.07
C THR A 130 -4.21 -6.44 17.40
N ALA A 131 -5.28 -6.80 16.69
CA ALA A 131 -6.56 -6.09 16.75
C ALA A 131 -7.24 -6.19 18.14
N HIS A 132 -7.02 -7.26 18.86
CA HIS A 132 -7.61 -7.50 20.19
C HIS A 132 -6.88 -6.77 21.33
N ARG A 133 -5.67 -6.24 21.11
CA ARG A 133 -4.84 -5.60 22.13
C ARG A 133 -5.44 -4.26 22.57
N LYS A 134 -5.45 -4.02 23.88
CA LYS A 134 -6.06 -2.80 24.46
C LYS A 134 -5.32 -1.54 24.11
N CYS A 135 -3.98 -1.62 24.02
CA CYS A 135 -3.15 -0.47 23.61
C CYS A 135 -3.38 -0.05 22.16
N VAL A 136 -3.90 -0.93 21.30
CA VAL A 136 -4.14 -0.62 19.87
C VAL A 136 -5.42 0.18 19.71
N ILE A 137 -5.29 1.44 19.31
CA ILE A 137 -6.39 2.40 19.15
C ILE A 137 -6.79 2.65 17.70
N GLY A 138 -6.00 2.15 16.75
CA GLY A 138 -6.29 2.30 15.31
C GLY A 138 -5.25 1.65 14.43
N PHE A 139 -5.52 1.74 13.13
CA PHE A 139 -4.69 1.15 12.08
C PHE A 139 -4.39 2.20 11.01
N GLN A 140 -3.15 2.22 10.54
CA GLN A 140 -2.78 2.93 9.32
C GLN A 140 -2.67 1.94 8.18
N VAL A 141 -3.42 2.15 7.10
CA VAL A 141 -3.29 1.33 5.90
C VAL A 141 -2.17 1.87 5.03
N ASP A 142 -1.21 1.00 4.70
CA ASP A 142 -0.02 1.32 3.90
C ASP A 142 0.76 2.54 4.43
N ASN A 143 1.65 3.12 3.62
CA ASN A 143 2.39 4.33 3.98
C ASN A 143 2.70 5.17 2.75
N GLU A 144 2.28 6.44 2.72
CA GLU A 144 2.52 7.40 1.63
C GLU A 144 2.19 6.81 0.24
N THR A 145 1.07 6.11 0.13
CA THR A 145 0.71 5.32 -1.06
C THR A 145 0.67 6.14 -2.33
N LYS A 146 1.28 5.60 -3.38
CA LYS A 146 1.32 6.19 -4.72
C LYS A 146 1.15 5.09 -5.76
N TYR A 147 0.80 5.46 -6.98
CA TYR A 147 0.77 4.51 -8.10
C TYR A 147 2.17 4.23 -8.70
N TYR A 148 3.21 4.97 -8.27
CA TYR A 148 4.64 4.82 -8.61
C TYR A 148 4.96 4.89 -10.10
N GLY A 149 4.11 5.52 -10.89
CA GLY A 149 4.24 5.55 -12.34
C GLY A 149 4.03 4.18 -13.00
N THR A 150 3.40 3.23 -12.28
CA THR A 150 3.15 1.88 -12.78
C THR A 150 2.30 1.92 -14.04
N ALA A 151 2.82 1.35 -15.12
CA ALA A 151 2.20 1.33 -16.44
C ALA A 151 2.40 -0.04 -17.14
N GLY A 152 2.67 -1.08 -16.37
CA GLY A 152 2.85 -2.44 -16.88
C GLY A 152 1.53 -3.10 -17.31
N LYS A 153 1.63 -4.34 -17.76
CA LYS A 153 0.52 -5.12 -18.33
C LYS A 153 -0.76 -5.07 -17.49
N ASN A 154 -0.67 -5.28 -16.18
CA ASN A 154 -1.85 -5.29 -15.31
C ASN A 154 -2.58 -3.95 -15.31
N VAL A 155 -1.82 -2.85 -15.28
CA VAL A 155 -2.38 -1.49 -15.29
C VAL A 155 -2.98 -1.16 -16.65
N GLN A 156 -2.31 -1.54 -17.75
CA GLN A 156 -2.81 -1.37 -19.12
C GLN A 156 -4.15 -2.10 -19.31
N GLU A 157 -4.24 -3.36 -18.93
CA GLU A 157 -5.48 -4.14 -19.02
C GLU A 157 -6.62 -3.55 -18.17
N LYS A 158 -6.31 -3.07 -16.97
CA LYS A 158 -7.28 -2.37 -16.11
C LYS A 158 -7.73 -1.05 -16.74
N PHE A 159 -6.84 -0.32 -17.39
CA PHE A 159 -7.16 0.92 -18.07
C PHE A 159 -8.12 0.70 -19.26
N VAL A 160 -7.85 -0.29 -20.09
CA VAL A 160 -8.77 -0.66 -21.18
C VAL A 160 -10.16 -1.01 -20.63
N LYS A 161 -10.24 -1.82 -19.57
CA LYS A 161 -11.52 -2.13 -18.90
C LYS A 161 -12.20 -0.88 -18.31
N TYR A 162 -11.43 0.07 -17.80
CA TYR A 162 -11.96 1.35 -17.35
C TYR A 162 -12.57 2.15 -18.50
N LEU A 163 -11.90 2.24 -19.64
CA LEU A 163 -12.40 2.93 -20.83
C LEU A 163 -13.64 2.26 -21.41
N HIS A 164 -13.69 0.93 -21.46
CA HIS A 164 -14.91 0.18 -21.82
C HIS A 164 -16.12 0.64 -21.01
N ARG A 165 -15.97 0.74 -19.68
CA ARG A 165 -17.05 1.20 -18.82
C ARG A 165 -17.39 2.66 -19.01
N LYS A 166 -16.37 3.53 -19.10
CA LYS A 166 -16.52 4.97 -19.25
C LYS A 166 -17.31 5.35 -20.52
N PHE A 167 -17.04 4.66 -21.62
CA PHE A 167 -17.65 4.91 -22.92
C PHE A 167 -18.77 3.93 -23.29
N ASN A 168 -19.26 3.11 -22.34
CA ASN A 168 -20.29 2.11 -22.62
C ASN A 168 -19.95 1.21 -23.84
N ASN A 169 -18.68 0.85 -23.96
CA ASN A 169 -18.14 0.06 -25.08
C ASN A 169 -18.19 0.78 -26.46
N ASP A 170 -18.47 2.08 -26.49
CA ASP A 170 -18.49 2.88 -27.71
C ASP A 170 -17.07 3.39 -28.03
N LEU A 171 -16.42 2.71 -28.97
CA LEU A 171 -15.07 2.99 -29.41
C LEU A 171 -14.98 4.30 -30.22
N ASP A 172 -16.03 4.63 -30.98
CA ASP A 172 -16.10 5.87 -31.76
C ASP A 172 -16.24 7.09 -30.85
N ALA A 173 -17.07 7.00 -29.82
CA ALA A 173 -17.16 8.06 -28.81
C ALA A 173 -15.83 8.28 -28.08
N MET A 174 -15.10 7.21 -27.76
CA MET A 174 -13.77 7.33 -27.15
C MET A 174 -12.75 7.99 -28.10
N ASN A 175 -12.68 7.56 -29.36
CA ASN A 175 -11.80 8.14 -30.36
C ASN A 175 -12.08 9.63 -30.56
N HIS A 176 -13.38 10.00 -30.61
CA HIS A 176 -13.79 11.39 -30.75
C HIS A 176 -13.42 12.22 -29.53
N GLU A 177 -13.73 11.75 -28.32
CA GLU A 177 -13.43 12.43 -27.04
C GLU A 177 -11.94 12.74 -26.90
N PHE A 178 -11.09 11.78 -27.24
CA PHE A 178 -9.63 11.95 -27.13
C PHE A 178 -8.99 12.53 -28.39
N GLY A 179 -9.70 12.74 -29.51
CA GLY A 179 -9.17 13.26 -30.75
C GLY A 179 -8.15 12.31 -31.39
N LEU A 180 -8.42 11.01 -31.39
CA LEU A 180 -7.46 9.98 -31.82
C LEU A 180 -7.35 9.82 -33.33
N ASP A 181 -8.18 10.51 -34.13
CA ASP A 181 -8.06 10.49 -35.60
C ASP A 181 -6.76 11.15 -36.10
N TYR A 182 -6.12 11.97 -35.25
CA TYR A 182 -4.89 12.66 -35.58
C TYR A 182 -3.66 11.73 -35.52
N TRP A 183 -2.81 11.77 -36.49
CA TRP A 183 -1.56 11.00 -36.64
C TRP A 183 -1.76 9.48 -36.56
N SER A 184 -2.89 8.98 -37.05
CA SER A 184 -3.21 7.56 -37.07
C SER A 184 -3.30 6.92 -35.65
N ASN A 185 -3.68 7.70 -34.65
CA ASN A 185 -3.85 7.18 -33.29
C ASN A 185 -5.23 6.53 -33.09
N ARG A 186 -6.15 6.59 -34.08
CA ARG A 186 -7.47 5.99 -33.98
C ARG A 186 -7.38 4.49 -33.69
N ILE A 187 -8.15 4.07 -32.70
CA ILE A 187 -8.27 2.68 -32.29
C ILE A 187 -9.57 2.13 -32.89
N ASN A 188 -9.46 1.08 -33.71
CA ASN A 188 -10.58 0.50 -34.42
C ASN A 188 -11.13 -0.80 -33.81
N ALA A 189 -10.39 -1.41 -32.89
CA ALA A 189 -10.83 -2.54 -32.08
C ALA A 189 -10.21 -2.44 -30.69
N TRP A 190 -10.92 -2.88 -29.65
CA TRP A 190 -10.42 -2.85 -28.28
C TRP A 190 -9.19 -3.73 -28.08
N GLU A 191 -9.10 -4.82 -28.85
CA GLU A 191 -7.98 -5.76 -28.86
C GLU A 191 -6.68 -5.13 -29.38
N ASP A 192 -6.81 -4.08 -30.20
CA ASP A 192 -5.69 -3.33 -30.80
C ASP A 192 -5.25 -2.14 -29.91
N PHE A 193 -5.76 -2.05 -28.67
CA PHE A 193 -5.47 -0.93 -27.79
C PHE A 193 -3.96 -0.87 -27.50
N PRO A 194 -3.28 0.24 -27.86
CA PRO A 194 -1.82 0.33 -27.76
C PRO A 194 -1.37 0.50 -26.29
N ASP A 195 -0.09 0.23 -26.06
CA ASP A 195 0.56 0.61 -24.81
C ASP A 195 0.60 2.16 -24.70
N VAL A 196 -0.01 2.69 -23.64
CA VAL A 196 -0.12 4.14 -23.43
C VAL A 196 1.16 4.79 -22.91
N ARG A 197 2.20 4.00 -22.62
CA ARG A 197 3.52 4.50 -22.17
C ARG A 197 4.24 5.28 -23.24
N GLY A 198 4.01 6.06 -23.89
CA GLY A 198 4.70 6.77 -24.97
C GLY A 198 3.73 7.34 -25.99
N THR A 199 2.44 7.33 -25.61
CA THR A 199 1.45 7.98 -26.47
C THR A 199 1.78 9.46 -26.65
N ILE A 200 1.68 9.91 -27.89
CA ILE A 200 1.80 11.33 -28.22
C ILE A 200 0.49 12.08 -28.04
N ASN A 201 -0.62 11.36 -27.86
CA ASN A 201 -1.92 11.97 -27.64
C ASN A 201 -2.06 12.42 -26.16
N GLY A 202 -2.05 13.73 -25.96
CA GLY A 202 -2.10 14.33 -24.63
C GLY A 202 -3.40 14.06 -23.87
N SER A 203 -4.53 13.96 -24.56
CA SER A 203 -5.84 13.69 -23.92
C SER A 203 -5.91 12.27 -23.37
N LEU A 204 -5.51 11.28 -24.17
CA LEU A 204 -5.43 9.88 -23.73
C LEU A 204 -4.41 9.71 -22.58
N GLY A 205 -3.25 10.34 -22.70
CA GLY A 205 -2.22 10.33 -21.64
C GLY A 205 -2.73 10.93 -20.33
N ALA A 206 -3.41 12.06 -20.37
CA ALA A 206 -4.01 12.69 -19.18
C ALA A 206 -5.11 11.81 -18.54
N GLU A 207 -5.91 11.12 -19.36
CA GLU A 207 -6.90 10.18 -18.85
C GLU A 207 -6.24 8.96 -18.19
N PHE A 208 -5.13 8.47 -18.74
CA PHE A 208 -4.36 7.41 -18.13
C PHE A 208 -3.80 7.82 -16.75
N GLU A 209 -3.21 9.00 -16.64
CA GLU A 209 -2.74 9.52 -15.34
C GLU A 209 -3.88 9.68 -14.33
N LYS A 210 -5.04 10.14 -14.77
CA LYS A 210 -6.23 10.22 -13.93
C LYS A 210 -6.66 8.84 -13.44
N PHE A 211 -6.68 7.86 -14.34
CA PHE A 211 -6.98 6.48 -13.99
C PHE A 211 -5.97 5.90 -13.00
N GLN A 212 -4.65 6.13 -13.18
CA GLN A 212 -3.62 5.64 -12.27
C GLN A 212 -3.83 6.15 -10.82
N ARG A 213 -4.37 7.36 -10.65
CA ARG A 213 -4.71 7.87 -9.31
C ARG A 213 -5.83 7.09 -8.65
N THR A 214 -6.81 6.63 -9.43
CA THR A 214 -7.91 5.81 -8.89
C THR A 214 -7.44 4.45 -8.38
N LEU A 215 -6.30 3.95 -8.86
CA LEU A 215 -5.70 2.71 -8.37
C LEU A 215 -5.25 2.83 -6.90
N VAL A 216 -4.83 4.02 -6.48
CA VAL A 216 -4.47 4.30 -5.07
C VAL A 216 -5.70 4.22 -4.18
N ASP A 217 -6.80 4.85 -4.60
CA ASP A 217 -8.07 4.81 -3.86
C ASP A 217 -8.58 3.37 -3.72
N GLU A 218 -8.54 2.59 -4.82
CA GLU A 218 -8.90 1.17 -4.81
C GLU A 218 -8.01 0.36 -3.85
N PHE A 219 -6.70 0.62 -3.85
CA PHE A 219 -5.76 -0.10 -3.01
C PHE A 219 -5.94 0.20 -1.53
N LEU A 220 -6.11 1.46 -1.17
CA LEU A 220 -6.34 1.87 0.22
C LEU A 220 -7.69 1.39 0.75
N SER A 221 -8.75 1.51 -0.06
CA SER A 221 -10.08 1.02 0.31
C SER A 221 -10.07 -0.49 0.54
N TRP A 222 -9.41 -1.25 -0.33
CA TRP A 222 -9.27 -2.70 -0.18
C TRP A 222 -8.53 -3.08 1.12
N GLN A 223 -7.46 -2.39 1.50
CA GLN A 223 -6.81 -2.64 2.78
C GLN A 223 -7.70 -2.27 3.98
N ALA A 224 -8.41 -1.15 3.87
CA ALA A 224 -9.35 -0.73 4.90
C ALA A 224 -10.49 -1.74 5.10
N ASP A 225 -10.98 -2.36 4.02
CA ASP A 225 -12.01 -3.40 4.10
C ASP A 225 -11.49 -4.63 4.85
N ILE A 226 -10.25 -5.08 4.59
CA ILE A 226 -9.64 -6.19 5.34
C ILE A 226 -9.50 -5.83 6.83
N VAL A 227 -9.01 -4.63 7.14
CA VAL A 227 -8.87 -4.16 8.53
C VAL A 227 -10.23 -4.10 9.24
N ASN A 228 -11.29 -3.68 8.54
CA ASN A 228 -12.64 -3.60 9.07
C ASN A 228 -13.21 -4.97 9.51
N GLU A 229 -12.73 -6.08 8.95
CA GLU A 229 -13.15 -7.43 9.37
C GLU A 229 -12.64 -7.79 10.79
N TYR A 230 -11.59 -7.13 11.27
CA TYR A 230 -10.90 -7.47 12.52
C TYR A 230 -10.99 -6.40 13.60
N ARG A 231 -11.03 -5.12 13.21
CA ARG A 231 -10.97 -4.02 14.15
C ARG A 231 -12.20 -3.97 15.07
N ARG A 232 -12.00 -3.48 16.29
CA ARG A 232 -13.10 -3.12 17.19
C ARG A 232 -13.75 -1.80 16.75
N GLU A 233 -14.96 -1.55 17.18
CA GLU A 233 -15.70 -0.30 16.86
C GLU A 233 -15.01 0.96 17.35
N ASP A 234 -14.24 0.86 18.45
CA ASP A 234 -13.50 1.97 19.05
C ASP A 234 -12.17 2.29 18.34
N GLN A 235 -11.73 1.45 17.42
CA GLN A 235 -10.50 1.62 16.66
C GLN A 235 -10.75 2.33 15.32
N PHE A 236 -9.94 3.34 15.01
CA PHE A 236 -10.03 4.07 13.74
C PHE A 236 -9.12 3.47 12.66
N ILE A 237 -9.39 3.85 11.41
CA ILE A 237 -8.49 3.62 10.28
C ILE A 237 -8.00 4.98 9.78
N THR A 238 -6.73 5.06 9.43
CA THR A 238 -6.10 6.27 8.91
C THR A 238 -5.10 5.96 7.79
N HIS A 239 -4.66 7.00 7.11
CA HIS A 239 -3.56 6.99 6.14
C HIS A 239 -2.76 8.30 6.29
N ASN A 240 -1.52 8.37 5.81
CA ASN A 240 -0.66 9.56 5.84
C ASN A 240 -0.23 10.01 4.44
#